data_877c3c5d20a9c7975a60902dc43705db
#
_entry.id   877c3c5d20a9c7975a60902dc43705db
#
_cell.length_a   1.000
_cell.length_b   1.000
_cell.length_c   1.000
_cell.angle_alpha   90.00
_cell.angle_beta   90.00
_cell.angle_gamma   90.00
#
_symmetry.space_group_name_H-M   'P 1'
#
loop_
_entity.id
_entity.type
_entity.pdbx_description
1 polymer ?
#
loop_
_entity_poly.entity_id
_entity_poly.type
_entity_poly.pdbx_seq_one_letter_code
_entity_poly.pdbx_strand_id
1 'polypeptide(L)'
;MEENKRIEEVKENKEVEFEDVEFTTTGFETSKEVDKIFPALVNFHKGVETIKMTGINPFFSSKYASLADILSNINPVLAENDLFVMQIPTNKGNDEMLVHTRIMHSSGQYVKADTVSVRKAKDPQQIIAFSTYMRRAAISALLSLCFDTDDDGNSISPENTAKAQQVQSETPATPTRRRRV
;
A
#
# COMPACT_ATOMS: atom_id res chain seq x y z
N MET A 1 -18.41 34.86 -1.56
CA MET A 1 -17.09 34.89 -2.26
C MET A 1 -16.03 34.06 -1.56
N GLU A 2 -15.97 34.02 -0.23
CA GLU A 2 -14.99 33.19 0.53
C GLU A 2 -15.28 31.68 0.45
N GLU A 3 -16.53 31.29 0.37
CA GLU A 3 -16.93 29.86 0.32
C GLU A 3 -16.54 29.19 -1.02
N ASN A 4 -16.62 29.93 -2.13
CA ASN A 4 -16.18 29.44 -3.43
C ASN A 4 -14.64 29.32 -3.53
N LYS A 5 -13.89 30.21 -2.89
CA LYS A 5 -12.44 30.11 -2.79
C LYS A 5 -11.99 28.86 -2.03
N ARG A 6 -12.71 28.54 -0.95
CA ARG A 6 -12.43 27.35 -0.12
C ARG A 6 -12.74 26.04 -0.85
N ILE A 7 -13.72 26.05 -1.76
CA ILE A 7 -14.05 24.89 -2.61
C ILE A 7 -13.03 24.71 -3.73
N GLU A 8 -12.48 25.79 -4.28
CA GLU A 8 -11.40 25.73 -5.28
C GLU A 8 -10.09 25.28 -4.65
N GLU A 9 -9.70 25.76 -3.47
CA GLU A 9 -8.51 25.28 -2.74
C GLU A 9 -8.60 23.79 -2.36
N VAL A 10 -9.81 23.29 -2.05
CA VAL A 10 -10.03 21.86 -1.77
C VAL A 10 -9.98 21.01 -3.03
N LYS A 11 -10.32 21.58 -4.22
CA LYS A 11 -10.21 20.87 -5.50
C LYS A 11 -8.76 20.81 -6.01
N GLU A 12 -7.98 21.84 -5.78
CA GLU A 12 -6.56 21.90 -6.19
C GLU A 12 -5.67 20.91 -5.40
N ASN A 13 -6.10 20.51 -4.20
CA ASN A 13 -5.40 19.50 -3.39
C ASN A 13 -5.78 18.03 -3.70
N LYS A 14 -6.57 17.76 -4.73
CA LYS A 14 -7.09 16.41 -5.03
C LYS A 14 -6.41 15.69 -6.20
N GLU A 15 -5.56 16.34 -6.95
CA GLU A 15 -4.74 15.64 -7.94
C GLU A 15 -3.48 15.09 -7.26
N VAL A 16 -3.62 13.89 -6.70
CA VAL A 16 -2.46 13.06 -6.38
C VAL A 16 -2.04 12.42 -7.71
N GLU A 17 -1.26 13.16 -8.50
CA GLU A 17 -0.58 12.59 -9.65
C GLU A 17 0.38 11.50 -9.16
N PHE A 18 0.10 10.26 -9.53
CA PHE A 18 0.98 9.11 -9.28
C PHE A 18 2.11 9.00 -10.33
N GLU A 19 2.32 10.03 -11.14
CA GLU A 19 3.20 9.98 -12.31
C GLU A 19 4.70 9.80 -11.99
N ASP A 20 5.14 10.00 -10.74
CA ASP A 20 6.58 9.97 -10.40
C ASP A 20 6.92 9.02 -9.24
N VAL A 21 6.24 7.88 -9.09
CA VAL A 21 6.64 6.89 -8.08
C VAL A 21 7.59 5.88 -8.70
N GLU A 22 8.88 6.14 -8.65
CA GLU A 22 9.89 5.13 -8.91
C GLU A 22 10.00 4.18 -7.69
N PHE A 23 9.78 2.91 -7.94
CA PHE A 23 9.89 1.86 -6.94
C PHE A 23 11.05 0.94 -7.28
N THR A 24 12.09 0.94 -6.46
CA THR A 24 13.26 0.10 -6.69
C THR A 24 13.57 -0.72 -5.45
N THR A 25 13.70 -2.03 -5.61
CA THR A 25 14.25 -2.89 -4.56
C THR A 25 15.76 -2.92 -4.70
N THR A 26 16.46 -2.45 -3.67
CA THR A 26 17.92 -2.43 -3.64
C THR A 26 18.43 -3.39 -2.57
N GLY A 27 19.19 -4.39 -2.98
CA GLY A 27 19.92 -5.26 -2.05
C GLY A 27 19.02 -6.28 -1.34
N PHE A 28 19.18 -7.52 -1.75
CA PHE A 28 18.73 -8.68 -0.98
C PHE A 28 19.95 -9.23 -0.23
N GLU A 29 19.84 -9.40 1.09
CA GLU A 29 20.89 -9.93 1.92
C GLU A 29 20.35 -10.96 2.90
N THR A 30 21.19 -11.93 3.26
CA THR A 30 20.90 -12.93 4.29
C THR A 30 21.99 -12.94 5.35
N SER A 31 21.71 -13.51 6.51
CA SER A 31 22.74 -13.94 7.43
C SER A 31 23.66 -14.95 6.76
N LYS A 32 24.88 -15.12 7.31
CA LYS A 32 25.87 -16.08 6.79
C LYS A 32 25.32 -17.51 6.80
N GLU A 33 24.64 -17.86 7.88
CA GLU A 33 23.97 -19.15 8.03
C GLU A 33 22.48 -18.97 7.80
N VAL A 34 21.83 -19.93 7.13
CA VAL A 34 20.43 -19.88 6.72
C VAL A 34 19.68 -21.19 6.95
N ASP A 35 20.35 -22.14 7.60
CA ASP A 35 19.86 -23.51 7.82
C ASP A 35 18.62 -23.57 8.72
N LYS A 36 18.32 -22.53 9.48
CA LYS A 36 17.10 -22.41 10.30
C LYS A 36 16.04 -21.55 9.61
N ILE A 37 16.41 -20.39 9.10
CA ILE A 37 15.43 -19.46 8.56
C ILE A 37 14.79 -19.95 7.26
N PHE A 38 15.52 -20.61 6.36
CA PHE A 38 14.94 -21.07 5.10
C PHE A 38 13.91 -22.19 5.29
N PRO A 39 14.15 -23.24 6.10
CA PRO A 39 13.10 -24.20 6.44
C PRO A 39 11.88 -23.55 7.11
N ALA A 40 12.08 -22.57 8.00
CA ALA A 40 11.01 -21.83 8.63
C ALA A 40 10.18 -21.01 7.61
N LEU A 41 10.82 -20.36 6.64
CA LEU A 41 10.16 -19.66 5.55
C LEU A 41 9.36 -20.61 4.64
N VAL A 42 9.90 -21.80 4.35
CA VAL A 42 9.16 -22.84 3.59
C VAL A 42 7.91 -23.26 4.35
N ASN A 43 8.00 -23.45 5.66
CA ASN A 43 6.83 -23.80 6.48
C ASN A 43 5.83 -22.65 6.59
N PHE A 44 6.31 -21.41 6.71
CA PHE A 44 5.46 -20.22 6.61
C PHE A 44 4.64 -20.23 5.33
N HIS A 45 5.27 -20.47 4.17
CA HIS A 45 4.57 -20.51 2.88
C HIS A 45 3.56 -21.65 2.74
N LYS A 46 3.73 -22.76 3.48
CA LYS A 46 2.72 -23.83 3.53
C LYS A 46 1.51 -23.46 4.38
N GLY A 47 1.70 -22.60 5.37
CA GLY A 47 0.66 -22.23 6.34
C GLY A 47 -0.04 -20.90 6.04
N VAL A 48 0.58 -20.01 5.25
CA VAL A 48 -0.04 -18.72 4.93
C VAL A 48 -1.14 -18.89 3.89
N GLU A 49 -2.30 -18.35 4.18
CA GLU A 49 -3.44 -18.35 3.27
C GLU A 49 -3.43 -17.12 2.36
N THR A 50 -4.24 -17.17 1.30
CA THR A 50 -4.50 -16.02 0.43
C THR A 50 -5.14 -14.89 1.23
N ILE A 51 -4.56 -13.70 1.16
CA ILE A 51 -4.98 -12.55 1.96
C ILE A 51 -6.18 -11.86 1.29
N LYS A 52 -7.25 -11.66 2.08
CA LYS A 52 -8.47 -10.99 1.59
C LYS A 52 -8.25 -9.49 1.43
N MET A 53 -8.71 -8.95 0.32
CA MET A 53 -8.72 -7.52 0.07
C MET A 53 -10.01 -6.90 0.63
N THR A 54 -9.92 -6.24 1.80
CA THR A 54 -11.06 -5.64 2.49
C THR A 54 -11.18 -4.13 2.25
N GLY A 55 -10.08 -3.45 1.91
CA GLY A 55 -10.05 -2.03 1.61
C GLY A 55 -10.61 -1.71 0.22
N ILE A 56 -11.20 -0.53 0.08
CA ILE A 56 -11.64 0.01 -1.22
C ILE A 56 -10.89 1.32 -1.47
N ASN A 57 -10.22 1.41 -2.60
CA ASN A 57 -9.62 2.65 -3.05
C ASN A 57 -10.72 3.57 -3.62
N PRO A 58 -11.01 4.73 -2.99
CA PRO A 58 -12.12 5.59 -3.41
C PRO A 58 -11.91 6.22 -4.79
N PHE A 59 -10.67 6.29 -5.28
CA PHE A 59 -10.34 6.90 -6.56
C PHE A 59 -10.50 5.94 -7.74
N PHE A 60 -10.17 4.67 -7.54
CA PHE A 60 -10.18 3.66 -8.60
C PHE A 60 -11.26 2.60 -8.41
N SER A 61 -12.03 2.65 -7.30
CA SER A 61 -13.01 1.62 -6.92
C SER A 61 -12.42 0.20 -6.88
N SER A 62 -11.09 0.09 -6.80
CA SER A 62 -10.38 -1.18 -6.72
C SER A 62 -10.25 -1.62 -5.27
N LYS A 63 -10.29 -2.93 -5.05
CA LYS A 63 -10.01 -3.51 -3.73
C LYS A 63 -8.51 -3.55 -3.45
N TYR A 64 -8.16 -3.49 -2.18
CA TYR A 64 -6.79 -3.69 -1.74
C TYR A 64 -6.74 -4.28 -0.33
N ALA A 65 -5.67 -4.99 0.00
CA ALA A 65 -5.39 -5.39 1.37
C ALA A 65 -4.65 -4.27 2.10
N SER A 66 -5.15 -3.83 3.24
CA SER A 66 -4.45 -2.86 4.08
C SER A 66 -3.20 -3.47 4.71
N LEU A 67 -2.26 -2.64 5.18
CA LEU A 67 -1.11 -3.14 5.93
C LEU A 67 -1.54 -3.91 7.19
N ALA A 68 -2.64 -3.49 7.82
CA ALA A 68 -3.21 -4.18 8.99
C ALA A 68 -3.74 -5.57 8.61
N ASP A 69 -4.46 -5.69 7.49
CA ASP A 69 -4.93 -6.99 6.99
C ASP A 69 -3.76 -7.94 6.73
N ILE A 70 -2.71 -7.47 6.06
CA ILE A 70 -1.51 -8.25 5.79
C ILE A 70 -0.88 -8.72 7.10
N LEU A 71 -0.56 -7.79 8.01
CA LEU A 71 0.12 -8.13 9.25
C LEU A 71 -0.71 -9.03 10.16
N SER A 72 -2.04 -8.87 10.21
CA SER A 72 -2.91 -9.73 11.01
C SER A 72 -2.98 -11.16 10.48
N ASN A 73 -2.84 -11.36 9.17
CA ASN A 73 -2.81 -12.69 8.56
C ASN A 73 -1.45 -13.37 8.70
N ILE A 74 -0.36 -12.64 8.47
CA ILE A 74 0.97 -13.27 8.44
C ILE A 74 1.61 -13.45 9.81
N ASN A 75 1.37 -12.53 10.79
CA ASN A 75 2.05 -12.58 12.08
C ASN A 75 1.81 -13.87 12.88
N PRO A 76 0.60 -14.45 12.95
CA PRO A 76 0.40 -15.74 13.61
C PRO A 76 1.25 -16.84 12.95
N VAL A 77 1.22 -16.95 11.62
CA VAL A 77 1.95 -17.98 10.88
C VAL A 77 3.47 -17.78 10.98
N LEU A 78 3.95 -16.51 10.98
CA LEU A 78 5.35 -16.22 11.24
C LEU A 78 5.75 -16.69 12.64
N ALA A 79 4.97 -16.36 13.67
CA ALA A 79 5.26 -16.72 15.05
C ALA A 79 5.27 -18.25 15.28
N GLU A 80 4.37 -19.00 14.67
CA GLU A 80 4.34 -20.46 14.68
C GLU A 80 5.63 -21.10 14.10
N ASN A 81 6.35 -20.35 13.28
CA ASN A 81 7.60 -20.79 12.64
C ASN A 81 8.84 -20.08 13.21
N ASP A 82 8.76 -19.54 14.44
CA ASP A 82 9.85 -18.81 15.09
C ASP A 82 10.36 -17.60 14.29
N LEU A 83 9.49 -17.03 13.43
CA LEU A 83 9.80 -15.89 12.59
C LEU A 83 9.09 -14.61 13.08
N PHE A 84 9.71 -13.47 12.83
CA PHE A 84 9.02 -12.18 12.96
C PHE A 84 9.50 -11.21 11.88
N VAL A 85 8.65 -10.22 11.57
CA VAL A 85 8.95 -9.18 10.61
C VAL A 85 9.25 -7.86 11.29
N MET A 86 10.29 -7.16 10.82
CA MET A 86 10.61 -5.80 11.23
C MET A 86 10.71 -4.91 9.99
N GLN A 87 10.02 -3.76 10.03
CA GLN A 87 10.07 -2.76 8.98
C GLN A 87 10.39 -1.38 9.55
N ILE A 88 11.44 -0.75 9.05
CA ILE A 88 11.91 0.56 9.50
C ILE A 88 11.90 1.50 8.29
N PRO A 89 10.89 2.39 8.18
CA PRO A 89 10.92 3.45 7.19
C PRO A 89 11.95 4.52 7.61
N THR A 90 12.76 4.95 6.66
CA THR A 90 13.80 5.97 6.85
C THR A 90 13.70 7.01 5.75
N ASN A 91 13.66 8.28 6.11
CA ASN A 91 13.75 9.39 5.16
C ASN A 91 15.24 9.69 4.93
N LYS A 92 15.69 9.60 3.68
CA LYS A 92 17.07 9.89 3.28
C LYS A 92 17.32 11.35 2.88
N GLY A 93 16.29 12.18 2.85
CA GLY A 93 16.35 13.50 2.20
C GLY A 93 16.08 13.38 0.69
N ASN A 94 16.07 14.49 -0.04
CA ASN A 94 15.80 14.56 -1.48
C ASN A 94 14.52 13.83 -1.90
N ASP A 95 13.48 13.89 -1.06
CA ASP A 95 12.20 13.20 -1.27
C ASP A 95 12.30 11.66 -1.35
N GLU A 96 13.43 11.08 -0.95
CA GLU A 96 13.63 9.63 -0.92
C GLU A 96 13.16 9.03 0.40
N MET A 97 12.34 7.99 0.30
CA MET A 97 11.98 7.12 1.42
C MET A 97 12.54 5.72 1.18
N LEU A 98 13.21 5.21 2.19
CA LEU A 98 13.74 3.85 2.25
C LEU A 98 12.96 3.05 3.29
N VAL A 99 12.52 1.86 2.95
CA VAL A 99 11.95 0.90 3.90
C VAL A 99 12.87 -0.30 4.00
N HIS A 100 13.49 -0.46 5.17
CA HIS A 100 14.21 -1.67 5.52
C HIS A 100 13.21 -2.72 5.97
N THR A 101 13.11 -3.82 5.24
CA THR A 101 12.27 -4.96 5.63
C THR A 101 13.15 -6.15 5.97
N ARG A 102 12.96 -6.71 7.16
CA ARG A 102 13.70 -7.88 7.64
C ARG A 102 12.74 -8.94 8.15
N ILE A 103 12.98 -10.18 7.75
CA ILE A 103 12.40 -11.36 8.40
C ILE A 103 13.51 -11.96 9.25
N MET A 104 13.23 -12.13 10.53
CA MET A 104 14.20 -12.63 11.50
C MET A 104 13.68 -13.93 12.13
N HIS A 105 14.58 -14.89 12.31
CA HIS A 105 14.32 -16.13 13.01
C HIS A 105 14.87 -16.06 14.45
N SER A 106 14.26 -16.80 15.38
CA SER A 106 14.67 -16.85 16.80
C SER A 106 16.13 -17.23 17.03
N SER A 107 16.76 -17.91 16.07
CA SER A 107 18.21 -18.23 16.10
C SER A 107 19.12 -17.03 15.81
N GLY A 108 18.58 -15.87 15.42
CA GLY A 108 19.34 -14.72 14.97
C GLY A 108 19.62 -14.68 13.47
N GLN A 109 19.23 -15.71 12.71
CA GLN A 109 19.31 -15.70 11.25
C GLN A 109 18.27 -14.74 10.67
N TYR A 110 18.58 -14.16 9.51
CA TYR A 110 17.68 -13.18 8.87
C TYR A 110 17.77 -13.21 7.34
N VAL A 111 16.69 -12.74 6.73
CA VAL A 111 16.64 -12.27 5.33
C VAL A 111 16.21 -10.81 5.37
N LYS A 112 16.81 -9.96 4.55
CA LYS A 112 16.41 -8.57 4.42
C LYS A 112 16.36 -8.11 2.97
N ALA A 113 15.49 -7.15 2.71
CA ALA A 113 15.48 -6.39 1.48
C ALA A 113 15.19 -4.92 1.81
N ASP A 114 15.83 -4.04 1.07
CA ASP A 114 15.63 -2.61 1.16
C ASP A 114 14.82 -2.14 -0.05
N THR A 115 13.79 -1.35 0.21
CA THR A 115 12.93 -0.80 -0.84
C THR A 115 13.02 0.71 -0.81
N VAL A 116 13.42 1.29 -1.93
CA VAL A 116 13.55 2.75 -2.09
C VAL A 116 12.44 3.26 -2.99
N SER A 117 11.90 4.42 -2.69
CA SER A 117 11.04 5.17 -3.57
C SER A 117 11.27 6.66 -3.42
N VAL A 118 11.12 7.38 -4.51
CA VAL A 118 11.22 8.84 -4.56
C VAL A 118 9.81 9.40 -4.65
N ARG A 119 9.47 10.29 -3.71
CA ARG A 119 8.20 11.02 -3.76
C ARG A 119 8.30 12.34 -3.02
N LYS A 120 7.87 13.39 -3.68
CA LYS A 120 7.67 14.70 -3.06
C LYS A 120 6.44 14.68 -2.16
N ALA A 121 6.67 14.55 -0.86
CA ALA A 121 5.60 14.68 0.13
C ALA A 121 5.54 16.12 0.64
N LYS A 122 4.37 16.75 0.56
CA LYS A 122 4.17 18.16 0.90
C LYS A 122 3.85 18.37 2.39
N ASP A 123 3.39 17.34 3.09
CA ASP A 123 2.97 17.41 4.49
C ASP A 123 3.19 16.09 5.25
N PRO A 124 3.17 16.11 6.59
CA PRO A 124 3.41 14.92 7.41
C PRO A 124 2.40 13.80 7.20
N GLN A 125 1.14 14.09 6.85
CA GLN A 125 0.11 13.07 6.61
C GLN A 125 0.42 12.29 5.33
N GLN A 126 0.88 12.98 4.28
CA GLN A 126 1.32 12.33 3.04
C GLN A 126 2.55 11.44 3.28
N ILE A 127 3.49 11.86 4.13
CA ILE A 127 4.65 11.04 4.51
C ILE A 127 4.20 9.75 5.19
N ILE A 128 3.28 9.83 6.14
CA ILE A 128 2.74 8.65 6.86
C ILE A 128 1.99 7.72 5.91
N ALA A 129 1.12 8.26 5.05
CA ALA A 129 0.37 7.48 4.07
C ALA A 129 1.30 6.76 3.09
N PHE A 130 2.32 7.46 2.60
CA PHE A 130 3.31 6.91 1.70
C PHE A 130 4.18 5.84 2.37
N SER A 131 4.62 6.07 3.62
CA SER A 131 5.32 5.08 4.43
C SER A 131 4.50 3.78 4.58
N THR A 132 3.20 3.89 4.83
CA THR A 132 2.29 2.75 4.94
C THR A 132 2.19 1.99 3.62
N TYR A 133 2.08 2.70 2.50
CA TYR A 133 2.08 2.12 1.16
C TYR A 133 3.38 1.34 0.88
N MET A 134 4.52 1.97 1.13
CA MET A 134 5.84 1.35 0.93
C MET A 134 6.03 0.09 1.77
N ARG A 135 5.64 0.14 3.03
CA ARG A 135 5.72 -1.03 3.94
C ARG A 135 4.88 -2.19 3.44
N ARG A 136 3.66 -1.90 2.96
CA ARG A 136 2.78 -2.91 2.39
C ARG A 136 3.41 -3.57 1.16
N ALA A 137 3.87 -2.78 0.20
CA ALA A 137 4.50 -3.28 -1.01
C ALA A 137 5.77 -4.10 -0.70
N ALA A 138 6.65 -3.59 0.18
CA ALA A 138 7.90 -4.24 0.55
C ALA A 138 7.70 -5.61 1.22
N ILE A 139 6.76 -5.73 2.17
CA ILE A 139 6.51 -7.01 2.85
C ILE A 139 5.82 -8.01 1.93
N SER A 140 4.88 -7.55 1.09
CA SER A 140 4.20 -8.41 0.12
C SER A 140 5.18 -9.00 -0.88
N ALA A 141 6.10 -8.20 -1.39
CA ALA A 141 7.14 -8.63 -2.31
C ALA A 141 8.14 -9.61 -1.64
N LEU A 142 8.65 -9.26 -0.44
CA LEU A 142 9.66 -10.09 0.25
C LEU A 142 9.11 -11.47 0.64
N LEU A 143 7.84 -11.55 1.06
CA LEU A 143 7.17 -12.79 1.43
C LEU A 143 6.36 -13.42 0.30
N SER A 144 6.38 -12.88 -0.93
CA SER A 144 5.62 -13.39 -2.09
C SER A 144 4.15 -13.70 -1.74
N LEU A 145 3.47 -12.75 -1.10
CA LEU A 145 2.11 -12.96 -0.61
C LEU A 145 1.10 -12.97 -1.76
N CYS A 146 0.10 -13.87 -1.67
CA CYS A 146 -1.02 -13.95 -2.61
C CYS A 146 -2.24 -13.22 -2.07
N PHE A 147 -3.00 -12.57 -2.96
CA PHE A 147 -4.23 -11.85 -2.65
C PHE A 147 -5.42 -12.47 -3.39
N ASP A 148 -6.64 -12.37 -2.81
CA ASP A 148 -7.86 -13.06 -3.31
C ASP A 148 -8.40 -12.51 -4.63
N THR A 149 -8.02 -11.29 -5.00
CA THR A 149 -8.26 -10.72 -6.32
C THR A 149 -6.95 -10.09 -6.81
N ASP A 150 -6.22 -10.82 -7.63
CA ASP A 150 -5.17 -10.21 -8.45
C ASP A 150 -5.86 -9.42 -9.57
N ASP A 151 -6.05 -8.13 -9.35
CA ASP A 151 -6.41 -7.21 -10.42
C ASP A 151 -5.13 -6.86 -11.19
N ASP A 152 -4.75 -7.72 -12.13
CA ASP A 152 -3.54 -7.64 -12.97
C ASP A 152 -3.49 -6.36 -13.83
N GLY A 153 -3.64 -5.18 -13.20
CA GLY A 153 -3.54 -3.88 -13.85
C GLY A 153 -4.80 -3.42 -14.59
N ASN A 154 -5.92 -4.14 -14.49
CA ASN A 154 -7.21 -3.74 -15.09
C ASN A 154 -7.75 -2.40 -14.52
N SER A 155 -7.30 -2.02 -13.32
CA SER A 155 -7.60 -0.72 -12.71
C SER A 155 -6.85 0.45 -13.36
N ILE A 156 -5.80 0.19 -14.15
CA ILE A 156 -4.98 1.20 -14.83
C ILE A 156 -5.42 1.41 -16.29
N SER A 157 -6.41 0.65 -16.77
CA SER A 157 -6.90 0.78 -18.15
C SER A 157 -7.58 2.12 -18.39
N PRO A 158 -7.29 2.84 -19.50
CA PRO A 158 -7.91 4.14 -19.85
C PRO A 158 -9.45 4.10 -19.87
N GLU A 159 -10.06 2.96 -20.12
CA GLU A 159 -11.50 2.76 -20.13
C GLU A 159 -12.15 2.89 -18.73
N ASN A 160 -11.44 2.53 -17.67
CA ASN A 160 -11.95 2.67 -16.31
C ASN A 160 -11.85 4.13 -15.81
N THR A 161 -10.88 4.88 -16.30
CA THR A 161 -10.78 6.33 -16.04
C THR A 161 -11.95 7.09 -16.66
N ALA A 162 -12.40 6.70 -17.86
CA ALA A 162 -13.56 7.30 -18.53
C ALA A 162 -14.89 7.01 -17.81
N LYS A 163 -15.07 5.82 -17.22
CA LYS A 163 -16.25 5.47 -16.43
C LYS A 163 -16.33 6.21 -15.10
N ALA A 164 -15.20 6.43 -14.43
CA ALA A 164 -15.14 7.20 -13.20
C ALA A 164 -15.51 8.67 -13.41
N GLN A 165 -15.19 9.22 -14.58
CA GLN A 165 -15.56 10.61 -14.95
C GLN A 165 -17.05 10.76 -15.33
N GLN A 166 -17.69 9.73 -15.91
CA GLN A 166 -19.12 9.77 -16.26
C GLN A 166 -20.04 9.69 -15.04
N VAL A 167 -19.68 8.97 -13.98
CA VAL A 167 -20.48 8.88 -12.75
C VAL A 167 -20.52 10.22 -11.98
N GLN A 168 -19.58 11.12 -12.19
CA GLN A 168 -19.56 12.43 -11.54
C GLN A 168 -20.44 13.50 -12.27
N SER A 169 -20.92 13.22 -13.48
CA SER A 169 -21.74 14.16 -14.25
C SER A 169 -23.26 13.99 -14.07
N GLU A 170 -23.72 12.95 -13.39
CA GLU A 170 -25.14 12.71 -13.10
C GLU A 170 -25.49 13.07 -11.65
N THR A 171 -25.51 14.37 -11.34
CA THR A 171 -26.13 14.86 -10.10
C THR A 171 -27.64 15.01 -10.34
N PRO A 172 -28.53 14.37 -9.57
CA PRO A 172 -29.98 14.54 -9.75
C PRO A 172 -30.39 15.97 -9.38
N ALA A 173 -31.07 16.63 -10.30
CA ALA A 173 -31.64 17.97 -10.09
C ALA A 173 -32.61 17.97 -8.90
N THR A 174 -32.39 18.86 -7.94
CA THR A 174 -33.24 19.09 -6.77
C THR A 174 -34.63 19.57 -7.22
N PRO A 175 -35.75 18.97 -6.76
CA PRO A 175 -37.08 19.43 -7.15
C PRO A 175 -37.42 20.78 -6.49
N THR A 176 -37.68 21.76 -7.31
CA THR A 176 -38.11 23.11 -6.92
C THR A 176 -39.47 23.06 -6.23
N ARG A 177 -39.52 23.40 -4.95
CA ARG A 177 -40.75 23.51 -4.14
C ARG A 177 -41.60 24.69 -4.60
N ARG A 178 -42.67 24.44 -5.36
CA ARG A 178 -43.70 25.45 -5.70
C ARG A 178 -44.37 25.91 -4.42
N ARG A 179 -44.23 27.21 -4.13
CA ARG A 179 -45.04 27.93 -3.13
C ARG A 179 -46.46 28.15 -3.70
N ARG A 180 -47.46 27.63 -3.01
CA ARG A 180 -48.88 28.04 -3.26
C ARG A 180 -49.15 29.33 -2.51
N VAL A 181 -49.75 30.28 -3.21
CA VAL A 181 -50.40 31.49 -2.67
C VAL A 181 -51.76 31.09 -2.13
#